data_c0f425a930ac1fde3c962edee7afc21d
#
_entry.id   c0f425a930ac1fde3c962edee7afc21d
#
_cell.length_a   1.000
_cell.length_b   1.000
_cell.length_c   1.000
_cell.angle_alpha   90.00
_cell.angle_beta   90.00
_cell.angle_gamma   90.00
#
_symmetry.space_group_name_H-M   'P 1'
#
loop_
_entity.id
_entity.type
_entity.pdbx_description
1 polymer ?
#
loop_
_entity_poly.entity_id
_entity_poly.type
_entity_poly.pdbx_seq_one_letter_code
_entity_poly.pdbx_strand_id
1 'polypeptide(L)'
;MADAQGYGWSVSSLFRCFAKTGEEVNRVEIGAALIPSCGDRAGVVDGTALGPHWRKTPGDYQRSGEAQLRMGRKYLPRALRIKLYHDVVVLRKCGLTYGRVIEEVYRRHGVRISKSHISYWIRGIHNPYKGRRIPSIELLEPSEELAYVIGVVLGDGYVKKGSRVIKGYNDVTIGLKARDREFVEEFARCLASVLGRGPIRPGYMKSSGRYVVEARSETLYELLRKPVDLDGLKPYVEHCERCVAAFLRGFADSEGCVDKHGYIYIINTNVELLTYVKALLKRLNIESTGAKLCIRQGTIMRDPKTGKQYARNKDCYRIYIRTRSNTNFHKNIGFTIEKKQRRLEEYIKMKNKTLSGTFPNQISKLAF
;
A
#
# COMPACT_ATOMS: atom_id res chain seq x y z
N MET A 1 -27.84 -28.34 -30.46
CA MET A 1 -27.68 -26.93 -30.13
C MET A 1 -27.67 -26.87 -28.59
N ALA A 2 -26.50 -26.90 -28.02
CA ALA A 2 -26.32 -26.86 -26.56
C ALA A 2 -25.71 -25.51 -26.21
N ASP A 3 -26.47 -24.73 -25.47
CA ASP A 3 -26.09 -23.39 -25.02
C ASP A 3 -24.88 -23.43 -24.09
N ALA A 4 -23.76 -22.98 -24.62
CA ALA A 4 -22.56 -22.66 -23.85
C ALA A 4 -22.74 -21.30 -23.12
N GLN A 5 -23.61 -21.22 -22.14
CA GLN A 5 -23.73 -20.06 -21.27
C GLN A 5 -22.73 -20.16 -20.14
N GLY A 6 -21.54 -19.59 -20.32
CA GLY A 6 -21.07 -18.47 -19.54
C GLY A 6 -20.62 -18.81 -18.13
N TYR A 7 -19.46 -19.45 -17.95
CA TYR A 7 -18.65 -19.30 -16.74
C TYR A 7 -18.18 -17.85 -16.69
N GLY A 8 -18.93 -17.01 -15.98
CA GLY A 8 -18.59 -15.61 -15.77
C GLY A 8 -17.40 -15.44 -14.83
N TRP A 9 -16.26 -15.79 -15.28
CA TRP A 9 -15.01 -15.40 -14.64
C TRP A 9 -14.87 -13.90 -14.81
N SER A 10 -14.79 -13.18 -13.72
CA SER A 10 -14.36 -11.78 -13.78
C SER A 10 -12.98 -11.77 -14.40
N VAL A 11 -12.90 -11.30 -15.64
CA VAL A 11 -11.67 -11.19 -16.43
C VAL A 11 -10.59 -10.43 -15.69
N SER A 12 -10.96 -9.60 -14.71
CA SER A 12 -10.05 -8.86 -13.86
C SER A 12 -9.17 -9.75 -12.99
N SER A 13 -9.67 -10.84 -12.41
CA SER A 13 -8.81 -11.69 -11.56
C SER A 13 -7.81 -12.55 -12.37
N LEU A 14 -8.12 -12.89 -13.59
CA LEU A 14 -7.20 -13.62 -14.47
C LEU A 14 -6.10 -12.71 -15.08
N PHE A 15 -6.46 -11.45 -15.42
CA PHE A 15 -5.49 -10.46 -15.90
C PHE A 15 -4.57 -9.92 -14.81
N ARG A 16 -4.97 -9.99 -13.57
CA ARG A 16 -4.26 -9.42 -12.41
C ARG A 16 -2.90 -10.04 -12.14
N CYS A 17 -2.72 -11.30 -12.49
CA CYS A 17 -1.40 -11.94 -12.39
C CYS A 17 -0.38 -11.39 -13.40
N PHE A 18 -0.81 -10.67 -14.45
CA PHE A 18 0.08 -10.14 -15.48
C PHE A 18 0.60 -8.75 -15.23
N ALA A 19 -0.19 -7.88 -14.61
CA ALA A 19 0.26 -6.53 -14.29
C ALA A 19 1.40 -6.49 -13.25
N LYS A 20 1.67 -7.62 -12.58
CA LYS A 20 2.74 -7.74 -11.57
C LYS A 20 4.09 -8.21 -12.13
N THR A 21 4.15 -8.67 -13.37
CA THR A 21 5.37 -9.26 -13.95
C THR A 21 6.03 -8.41 -15.04
N GLY A 22 5.59 -7.20 -15.27
CA GLY A 22 6.15 -6.27 -16.25
C GLY A 22 7.38 -5.50 -15.77
N GLU A 23 8.17 -6.02 -14.84
CA GLU A 23 9.44 -5.43 -14.44
C GLU A 23 10.59 -6.36 -14.81
N GLU A 24 11.29 -5.93 -15.83
CA GLU A 24 12.68 -6.06 -16.20
C GLU A 24 13.54 -7.02 -15.40
N VAL A 25 13.95 -8.07 -16.09
CA VAL A 25 15.17 -8.82 -15.81
C VAL A 25 16.34 -7.90 -16.15
N ASN A 26 16.86 -7.16 -15.20
CA ASN A 26 18.17 -6.53 -15.34
C ASN A 26 19.25 -7.52 -14.93
N ARG A 27 19.99 -7.95 -15.93
CA ARG A 27 21.27 -8.63 -15.83
C ARG A 27 22.17 -7.90 -14.87
N VAL A 28 22.60 -8.59 -13.83
CA VAL A 28 23.81 -8.23 -13.07
C VAL A 28 24.94 -9.02 -13.68
N GLU A 29 25.80 -8.39 -14.41
CA GLU A 29 27.16 -8.85 -14.66
C GLU A 29 28.14 -7.97 -13.93
N ILE A 30 28.91 -8.62 -13.11
CA ILE A 30 30.02 -8.14 -12.31
C ILE A 30 31.18 -7.80 -13.25
N GLY A 31 31.65 -6.59 -13.16
CA GLY A 31 32.88 -6.16 -13.80
C GLY A 31 33.63 -5.19 -12.90
N ALA A 32 34.57 -5.74 -12.15
CA ALA A 32 35.61 -4.93 -11.52
C ALA A 32 36.59 -4.44 -12.59
N ALA A 33 36.88 -3.16 -12.65
CA ALA A 33 38.25 -2.69 -13.01
C ALA A 33 38.36 -1.16 -13.00
N LEU A 34 39.31 -0.71 -12.20
CA LEU A 34 40.35 0.28 -12.53
C LEU A 34 39.97 1.75 -12.75
N ILE A 35 40.42 2.51 -11.78
CA ILE A 35 40.74 3.95 -11.86
C ILE A 35 41.81 4.18 -12.92
N PRO A 36 41.77 5.25 -13.69
CA PRO A 36 42.96 5.98 -14.07
C PRO A 36 42.94 7.44 -13.62
N SER A 37 44.12 7.82 -13.18
CA SER A 37 44.59 9.11 -12.76
C SER A 37 44.77 10.11 -13.90
N CYS A 38 44.67 11.38 -13.53
CA CYS A 38 45.35 12.57 -14.04
C CYS A 38 45.51 12.78 -15.55
N GLY A 39 45.13 13.97 -15.95
CA GLY A 39 45.59 14.57 -17.19
C GLY A 39 45.22 16.05 -17.28
N ASP A 40 46.19 16.88 -16.91
CA ASP A 40 46.22 18.34 -17.15
C ASP A 40 45.95 18.69 -18.60
N ARG A 41 45.12 19.70 -18.84
CA ARG A 41 45.32 20.62 -19.97
C ARG A 41 44.81 22.02 -19.65
N ALA A 42 45.74 22.93 -19.57
CA ALA A 42 45.56 24.36 -19.63
C ALA A 42 44.95 24.79 -20.98
N GLY A 43 44.01 25.68 -20.94
CA GLY A 43 43.48 26.40 -22.09
C GLY A 43 43.17 27.84 -21.67
N VAL A 44 44.05 28.74 -22.04
CA VAL A 44 43.92 30.20 -21.92
C VAL A 44 42.88 30.67 -22.91
N VAL A 45 41.89 31.47 -22.49
CA VAL A 45 41.17 32.43 -23.34
C VAL A 45 40.90 33.71 -22.55
N ASP A 46 41.26 34.79 -23.17
CA ASP A 46 41.17 36.17 -22.72
C ASP A 46 39.78 36.77 -22.59
N GLY A 47 39.65 37.69 -21.68
CA GLY A 47 39.22 39.05 -21.98
C GLY A 47 37.82 39.51 -21.58
N THR A 48 37.78 40.34 -20.56
CA THR A 48 36.95 41.54 -20.35
C THR A 48 35.45 41.39 -20.02
N ALA A 49 35.11 41.68 -18.75
CA ALA A 49 34.17 42.73 -18.36
C ALA A 49 34.18 42.94 -16.83
N LEU A 50 34.42 44.17 -16.44
CA LEU A 50 34.55 44.66 -15.07
C LEU A 50 33.22 44.71 -14.33
N GLY A 51 33.16 44.08 -13.13
CA GLY A 51 32.17 44.32 -12.09
C GLY A 51 32.89 44.34 -10.72
N PRO A 52 32.40 45.04 -9.68
CA PRO A 52 33.21 45.49 -8.56
C PRO A 52 33.73 44.36 -7.67
N HIS A 53 35.02 44.34 -7.50
CA HIS A 53 35.81 43.47 -6.63
C HIS A 53 35.49 43.74 -5.14
N TRP A 54 34.91 42.73 -4.46
CA TRP A 54 35.09 42.58 -3.01
C TRP A 54 36.29 41.67 -2.76
N ARG A 55 37.43 42.27 -2.42
CA ARG A 55 38.64 41.53 -1.97
C ARG A 55 38.36 40.99 -0.57
N LYS A 56 38.39 39.67 -0.40
CA LYS A 56 38.38 39.01 0.90
C LYS A 56 39.79 39.06 1.50
N THR A 57 39.91 39.50 2.74
CA THR A 57 41.15 39.56 3.50
C THR A 57 41.45 38.18 4.12
N PRO A 58 42.75 37.88 4.46
CA PRO A 58 43.16 36.55 4.96
C PRO A 58 42.52 36.10 6.31
N GLY A 59 41.81 36.99 6.97
CA GLY A 59 41.07 36.65 8.21
C GLY A 59 39.74 35.91 8.02
N ASP A 60 39.23 35.80 6.77
CA ASP A 60 37.93 35.19 6.49
C ASP A 60 37.96 33.66 6.38
N TYR A 61 39.14 33.05 6.34
CA TYR A 61 39.29 31.59 6.16
C TYR A 61 39.14 30.76 7.45
N GLN A 62 39.27 31.35 8.62
CA GLN A 62 39.11 30.61 9.87
C GLN A 62 37.65 30.50 10.35
N ARG A 63 36.69 31.22 9.73
CA ARG A 63 35.24 31.09 10.00
C ARG A 63 34.51 30.13 9.08
N SER A 64 35.19 29.48 8.15
CA SER A 64 34.55 28.63 7.13
C SER A 64 34.05 27.28 7.64
N GLY A 65 34.57 26.74 8.74
CA GLY A 65 34.14 25.48 9.34
C GLY A 65 32.74 25.57 9.96
N GLU A 66 32.41 26.71 10.61
CA GLU A 66 31.07 26.92 11.17
C GLU A 66 30.02 27.36 10.13
N ALA A 67 30.45 27.96 9.02
CA ALA A 67 29.55 28.40 7.96
C ALA A 67 29.04 27.23 7.09
N GLN A 68 29.86 26.20 6.86
CA GLN A 68 29.42 24.99 6.13
C GLN A 68 28.37 24.18 6.88
N LEU A 69 28.41 24.16 8.20
CA LEU A 69 27.36 23.57 9.05
C LEU A 69 26.02 24.34 8.98
N ARG A 70 26.07 25.64 8.61
CA ARG A 70 24.85 26.47 8.48
C ARG A 70 24.11 26.27 7.15
N MET A 71 24.79 25.95 6.06
CA MET A 71 24.13 25.72 4.75
C MET A 71 23.39 24.38 4.65
N GLY A 72 23.82 23.36 5.42
CA GLY A 72 23.14 22.06 5.50
C GLY A 72 21.80 22.06 6.26
N ARG A 73 21.45 23.16 6.96
CA ARG A 73 20.27 23.22 7.87
C ARG A 73 18.91 23.38 7.19
N LYS A 74 18.89 23.72 5.91
CA LYS A 74 17.62 23.97 5.21
C LYS A 74 16.77 22.72 5.02
N TYR A 75 17.37 21.52 5.10
CA TYR A 75 16.71 20.26 4.82
C TYR A 75 17.23 19.09 5.69
N LEU A 76 16.95 19.13 6.99
CA LEU A 76 17.18 17.97 7.83
C LEU A 76 16.39 16.76 7.32
N PRO A 77 16.97 15.55 7.34
CA PRO A 77 16.25 14.33 7.02
C PRO A 77 14.93 14.24 7.79
N ARG A 78 13.88 13.75 7.14
CA ARG A 78 12.53 13.75 7.74
C ARG A 78 12.47 12.94 9.03
N ALA A 79 13.07 11.75 9.04
CA ALA A 79 13.15 10.90 10.23
C ALA A 79 13.74 11.66 11.42
N LEU A 80 14.83 12.41 11.19
CA LEU A 80 15.43 13.24 12.23
C LEU A 80 14.49 14.36 12.67
N ARG A 81 13.80 15.05 11.74
CA ARG A 81 12.83 16.10 12.12
C ARG A 81 11.69 15.56 12.98
N ILE A 82 11.24 14.36 12.72
CA ILE A 82 10.20 13.68 13.50
C ILE A 82 10.72 13.39 14.92
N LYS A 83 11.92 12.81 15.04
CA LYS A 83 12.54 12.57 16.36
C LYS A 83 12.69 13.86 17.16
N LEU A 84 13.21 14.92 16.53
CA LEU A 84 13.33 16.24 17.14
C LEU A 84 11.99 16.80 17.62
N TYR A 85 10.92 16.64 16.82
CA TYR A 85 9.57 17.06 17.19
C TYR A 85 9.06 16.33 18.43
N HIS A 86 9.20 15.01 18.49
CA HIS A 86 8.77 14.22 19.64
C HIS A 86 9.53 14.61 20.90
N ASP A 87 10.86 14.71 20.82
CA ASP A 87 11.65 15.11 21.97
C ASP A 87 11.26 16.51 22.47
N VAL A 88 11.06 17.46 21.57
CA VAL A 88 10.59 18.80 21.92
C VAL A 88 9.25 18.76 22.64
N VAL A 89 8.28 17.98 22.12
CA VAL A 89 6.95 17.87 22.73
C VAL A 89 7.03 17.25 24.13
N VAL A 90 7.80 16.15 24.26
CA VAL A 90 7.99 15.46 25.55
C VAL A 90 8.67 16.38 26.55
N LEU A 91 9.80 16.99 26.20
CA LEU A 91 10.55 17.88 27.09
C LEU A 91 9.71 19.10 27.53
N ARG A 92 8.89 19.64 26.63
CA ARG A 92 7.95 20.73 26.99
C ARG A 92 6.82 20.26 27.90
N LYS A 93 6.30 19.05 27.72
CA LYS A 93 5.32 18.44 28.65
C LYS A 93 5.91 18.21 30.04
N CYS A 94 7.21 17.89 30.11
CA CYS A 94 7.95 17.78 31.36
C CYS A 94 8.30 19.15 32.00
N GLY A 95 7.80 20.27 31.44
CA GLY A 95 7.95 21.60 32.04
C GLY A 95 9.29 22.31 31.75
N LEU A 96 10.16 21.75 30.88
CA LEU A 96 11.44 22.38 30.59
C LEU A 96 11.23 23.72 29.86
N THR A 97 12.06 24.71 30.19
CA THR A 97 12.08 26.01 29.48
C THR A 97 12.58 25.84 28.05
N TYR A 98 12.27 26.78 27.16
CA TYR A 98 12.72 26.74 25.77
C TYR A 98 14.25 26.63 25.64
N GLY A 99 15.00 27.34 26.53
CA GLY A 99 16.45 27.27 26.57
C GLY A 99 16.94 25.86 26.85
N ARG A 100 16.43 25.24 27.91
CA ARG A 100 16.81 23.85 28.29
C ARG A 100 16.38 22.83 27.23
N VAL A 101 15.25 23.01 26.57
CA VAL A 101 14.84 22.16 25.43
C VAL A 101 15.83 22.25 24.28
N ILE A 102 16.31 23.45 23.92
CA ILE A 102 17.32 23.63 22.87
C ILE A 102 18.62 22.91 23.24
N GLU A 103 19.08 23.06 24.46
CA GLU A 103 20.30 22.42 24.96
C GLU A 103 20.18 20.90 24.95
N GLU A 104 19.09 20.36 25.46
CA GLU A 104 18.87 18.93 25.54
C GLU A 104 18.70 18.28 24.16
N VAL A 105 17.99 18.92 23.26
CA VAL A 105 17.87 18.49 21.86
C VAL A 105 19.22 18.54 21.16
N TYR A 106 20.01 19.56 21.41
CA TYR A 106 21.38 19.64 20.86
C TYR A 106 22.27 18.52 21.41
N ARG A 107 22.18 18.25 22.69
CA ARG A 107 22.94 17.15 23.33
C ARG A 107 22.60 15.78 22.76
N ARG A 108 21.31 15.52 22.49
CA ARG A 108 20.83 14.21 21.96
C ARG A 108 21.10 14.03 20.47
N HIS A 109 20.98 15.08 19.69
CA HIS A 109 20.91 14.97 18.22
C HIS A 109 21.96 15.80 17.47
N GLY A 110 22.78 16.58 18.18
CA GLY A 110 23.75 17.50 17.54
C GLY A 110 23.10 18.63 16.71
N VAL A 111 21.79 18.85 16.88
CA VAL A 111 21.02 19.81 16.09
C VAL A 111 20.47 20.93 16.96
N ARG A 112 20.78 22.17 16.63
CA ARG A 112 20.27 23.35 17.34
C ARG A 112 18.98 23.84 16.69
N ILE A 113 17.88 23.87 17.46
CA ILE A 113 16.56 24.34 17.03
C ILE A 113 16.32 25.73 17.59
N SER A 114 15.69 26.64 16.81
CA SER A 114 15.32 27.97 17.29
C SER A 114 14.10 27.93 18.22
N LYS A 115 13.99 28.91 19.13
CA LYS A 115 12.80 29.11 19.99
C LYS A 115 11.52 29.24 19.15
N SER A 116 11.55 29.93 18.03
CA SER A 116 10.40 30.09 17.12
C SER A 116 9.93 28.75 16.58
N HIS A 117 10.87 27.88 16.19
CA HIS A 117 10.55 26.55 15.67
C HIS A 117 9.88 25.67 16.73
N ILE A 118 10.41 25.68 17.96
CA ILE A 118 9.81 24.98 19.10
C ILE A 118 8.40 25.53 19.36
N SER A 119 8.24 26.87 19.41
CA SER A 119 6.94 27.52 19.61
C SER A 119 5.92 27.11 18.56
N TYR A 120 6.29 27.10 17.29
CA TYR A 120 5.39 26.68 16.19
C TYR A 120 4.98 25.22 16.33
N TRP A 121 5.88 24.32 16.73
CA TRP A 121 5.58 22.93 16.98
C TRP A 121 4.61 22.72 18.13
N ILE A 122 4.85 23.37 19.27
CA ILE A 122 3.99 23.28 20.48
C ILE A 122 2.61 23.87 20.22
N ARG A 123 2.53 24.99 19.51
CA ARG A 123 1.28 25.65 19.15
C ARG A 123 0.54 24.98 17.98
N GLY A 124 1.10 23.92 17.40
CA GLY A 124 0.50 23.23 16.26
C GLY A 124 0.41 24.06 14.97
N ILE A 125 1.12 25.20 14.89
CA ILE A 125 1.13 26.05 13.68
C ILE A 125 1.70 25.27 12.51
N HIS A 126 2.78 24.54 12.72
CA HIS A 126 3.23 23.51 11.81
C HIS A 126 3.93 22.39 12.58
N ASN A 127 3.95 21.20 12.00
CA ASN A 127 4.66 20.06 12.52
C ASN A 127 5.27 19.24 11.36
N PRO A 128 6.20 18.31 11.60
CA PRO A 128 6.83 17.53 10.54
C PRO A 128 5.89 16.57 9.83
N TYR A 129 4.64 16.43 10.30
CA TYR A 129 3.61 15.57 9.74
C TYR A 129 2.64 16.28 8.79
N LYS A 130 2.54 17.63 8.82
CA LYS A 130 1.61 18.37 7.94
C LYS A 130 1.93 18.12 6.47
N GLY A 131 0.90 17.75 5.70
CA GLY A 131 0.79 17.88 4.23
C GLY A 131 1.07 16.63 3.50
N ARG A 132 1.28 15.52 3.61
CA ARG A 132 1.43 14.31 2.76
C ARG A 132 1.98 13.07 3.48
N ARG A 133 1.91 13.01 4.84
CA ARG A 133 2.90 12.14 5.45
C ARG A 133 2.39 11.49 6.70
N ILE A 134 2.27 10.20 6.62
CA ILE A 134 2.26 9.35 7.77
C ILE A 134 3.59 9.57 8.51
N PRO A 135 3.55 9.55 9.84
CA PRO A 135 4.75 9.46 10.68
C PRO A 135 5.67 8.32 10.24
N SER A 136 6.83 8.22 10.84
CA SER A 136 7.68 7.04 10.72
C SER A 136 6.91 5.76 11.10
N ILE A 137 7.43 4.61 10.71
CA ILE A 137 6.79 3.31 10.97
C ILE A 137 6.47 3.12 12.47
N GLU A 138 7.31 3.62 13.37
CA GLU A 138 7.13 3.53 14.81
C GLU A 138 5.90 4.33 15.32
N LEU A 139 5.39 5.23 14.52
CA LEU A 139 4.25 6.10 14.83
C LEU A 139 3.02 5.79 13.97
N LEU A 140 3.09 4.73 13.20
CA LEU A 140 1.97 4.25 12.42
C LEU A 140 1.06 3.44 13.35
N GLU A 141 -0.11 3.98 13.64
CA GLU A 141 -1.09 3.34 14.50
C GLU A 141 -1.94 2.31 13.76
N PRO A 142 -2.24 1.16 14.37
CA PRO A 142 -3.18 0.21 13.81
C PRO A 142 -4.57 0.84 13.65
N SER A 143 -5.22 0.56 12.53
CA SER A 143 -6.63 0.95 12.29
C SER A 143 -7.27 0.02 11.27
N GLU A 144 -8.60 0.03 11.21
CA GLU A 144 -9.35 -0.74 10.21
C GLU A 144 -9.00 -0.29 8.80
N GLU A 145 -8.84 1.03 8.59
CA GLU A 145 -8.46 1.60 7.31
C GLU A 145 -7.06 1.17 6.87
N LEU A 146 -6.10 1.15 7.81
CA LEU A 146 -4.75 0.67 7.50
C LEU A 146 -4.76 -0.81 7.15
N ALA A 147 -5.47 -1.63 7.92
CA ALA A 147 -5.60 -3.05 7.67
C ALA A 147 -6.26 -3.32 6.30
N TYR A 148 -7.32 -2.57 5.93
CA TYR A 148 -7.94 -2.65 4.60
C TYR A 148 -6.94 -2.28 3.49
N VAL A 149 -6.21 -1.18 3.63
CA VAL A 149 -5.16 -0.77 2.67
C VAL A 149 -4.10 -1.85 2.50
N ILE A 150 -3.64 -2.47 3.60
CA ILE A 150 -2.69 -3.59 3.54
C ILE A 150 -3.30 -4.74 2.73
N GLY A 151 -4.53 -5.17 3.03
CA GLY A 151 -5.21 -6.25 2.31
C GLY A 151 -5.32 -6.00 0.81
N VAL A 152 -5.72 -4.79 0.43
CA VAL A 152 -5.80 -4.39 -0.98
C VAL A 152 -4.44 -4.38 -1.66
N VAL A 153 -3.39 -3.86 -1.01
CA VAL A 153 -2.05 -3.77 -1.62
C VAL A 153 -1.41 -5.15 -1.77
N LEU A 154 -1.66 -6.07 -0.84
CA LEU A 154 -1.19 -7.46 -0.98
C LEU A 154 -1.92 -8.21 -2.11
N GLY A 155 -3.11 -7.77 -2.49
CA GLY A 155 -3.85 -8.27 -3.65
C GLY A 155 -3.55 -7.45 -4.92
N ASP A 156 -4.47 -6.57 -5.30
CA ASP A 156 -4.49 -5.83 -6.57
C ASP A 156 -3.78 -4.48 -6.54
N GLY A 157 -3.54 -3.95 -5.35
CA GLY A 157 -2.84 -2.71 -5.19
C GLY A 157 -1.36 -2.83 -5.56
N TYR A 158 -0.68 -1.72 -5.60
CA TYR A 158 0.74 -1.67 -5.91
C TYR A 158 1.46 -0.62 -5.09
N VAL A 159 2.75 -0.88 -4.88
CA VAL A 159 3.73 0.10 -4.40
C VAL A 159 4.84 0.23 -5.45
N LYS A 160 5.24 1.46 -5.72
CA LYS A 160 6.28 1.78 -6.71
C LYS A 160 7.29 2.74 -6.10
N LYS A 161 8.55 2.61 -6.51
CA LYS A 161 9.61 3.57 -6.26
C LYS A 161 10.09 4.09 -7.61
N GLY A 162 9.91 5.39 -7.84
CA GLY A 162 10.46 6.06 -9.01
C GLY A 162 11.95 6.30 -8.87
N SER A 163 12.62 6.55 -9.99
CA SER A 163 14.05 6.87 -10.05
C SER A 163 14.40 8.26 -9.53
N ARG A 164 13.42 9.12 -9.36
CA ARG A 164 13.64 10.54 -8.99
C ARG A 164 13.64 10.73 -7.48
N VAL A 165 14.58 11.53 -7.02
CA VAL A 165 14.54 12.09 -5.66
C VAL A 165 14.00 13.51 -5.77
N ILE A 166 12.80 13.75 -5.26
CA ILE A 166 12.13 15.05 -5.32
C ILE A 166 12.28 15.74 -3.98
N LYS A 167 13.04 16.84 -3.93
CA LYS A 167 13.28 17.62 -2.70
C LYS A 167 13.76 16.75 -1.51
N GLY A 168 14.67 15.80 -1.75
CA GLY A 168 15.22 14.91 -0.72
C GLY A 168 14.30 13.75 -0.31
N TYR A 169 13.21 13.49 -1.06
CA TYR A 169 12.29 12.39 -0.84
C TYR A 169 12.30 11.43 -2.01
N ASN A 170 12.23 10.14 -1.69
CA ASN A 170 11.98 9.13 -2.72
C ASN A 170 10.63 9.38 -3.40
N ASP A 171 10.60 9.23 -4.71
CA ASP A 171 9.34 9.26 -5.47
C ASP A 171 8.67 7.89 -5.34
N VAL A 172 7.91 7.73 -4.27
CA VAL A 172 7.20 6.48 -3.97
C VAL A 172 5.71 6.67 -4.11
N THR A 173 5.04 5.68 -4.63
CA THR A 173 3.60 5.70 -4.88
C THR A 173 2.96 4.43 -4.35
N ILE A 174 1.85 4.57 -3.64
CA ILE A 174 0.92 3.50 -3.28
C ILE A 174 -0.36 3.75 -4.06
N GLY A 175 -0.91 2.73 -4.69
CA GLY A 175 -2.10 2.92 -5.50
C GLY A 175 -2.89 1.65 -5.76
N LEU A 176 -4.08 1.86 -6.34
CA LEU A 176 -4.98 0.84 -6.84
C LEU A 176 -5.50 1.26 -8.20
N LYS A 177 -5.60 0.29 -9.12
CA LYS A 177 -6.19 0.47 -10.43
C LYS A 177 -7.15 -0.69 -10.73
N ALA A 178 -8.46 -0.44 -10.63
CA ALA A 178 -9.49 -1.46 -10.81
C ALA A 178 -10.65 -0.95 -11.69
N ARG A 179 -11.54 -1.87 -12.12
CA ARG A 179 -12.74 -1.52 -12.88
C ARG A 179 -13.91 -1.15 -11.98
N ASP A 180 -13.98 -1.79 -10.82
CA ASP A 180 -15.06 -1.61 -9.87
C ASP A 180 -14.84 -0.29 -9.13
N ARG A 181 -15.72 0.68 -9.36
CA ARG A 181 -15.59 2.05 -8.87
C ARG A 181 -15.64 2.10 -7.34
N GLU A 182 -16.61 1.43 -6.76
CA GLU A 182 -16.82 1.34 -5.31
C GLU A 182 -15.59 0.78 -4.58
N PHE A 183 -14.89 -0.16 -5.18
CA PHE A 183 -13.64 -0.70 -4.64
C PHE A 183 -12.51 0.33 -4.59
N VAL A 184 -12.37 1.13 -5.66
CA VAL A 184 -11.35 2.17 -5.72
C VAL A 184 -11.70 3.35 -4.82
N GLU A 185 -12.99 3.68 -4.67
CA GLU A 185 -13.48 4.73 -3.76
C GLU A 185 -13.24 4.34 -2.30
N GLU A 186 -13.52 3.10 -1.90
CA GLU A 186 -13.26 2.64 -0.53
C GLU A 186 -11.76 2.61 -0.23
N PHE A 187 -10.94 2.13 -1.16
CA PHE A 187 -9.49 2.20 -1.00
C PHE A 187 -9.00 3.64 -0.87
N ALA A 188 -9.56 4.58 -1.65
CA ALA A 188 -9.24 6.00 -1.59
C ALA A 188 -9.61 6.60 -0.23
N ARG A 189 -10.80 6.26 0.30
CA ARG A 189 -11.28 6.68 1.62
C ARG A 189 -10.34 6.20 2.72
N CYS A 190 -10.06 4.91 2.75
CA CYS A 190 -9.15 4.31 3.73
C CYS A 190 -7.74 4.91 3.64
N LEU A 191 -7.20 5.06 2.43
CA LEU A 191 -5.89 5.64 2.22
C LEU A 191 -5.83 7.12 2.66
N ALA A 192 -6.89 7.89 2.45
CA ALA A 192 -7.00 9.27 2.92
C ALA A 192 -6.99 9.35 4.45
N SER A 193 -7.77 8.48 5.13
CA SER A 193 -7.82 8.36 6.59
C SER A 193 -6.44 8.03 7.15
N VAL A 194 -5.80 6.97 6.66
CA VAL A 194 -4.44 6.56 7.08
C VAL A 194 -3.42 7.68 6.88
N LEU A 195 -3.53 8.45 5.79
CA LEU A 195 -2.63 9.57 5.50
C LEU A 195 -2.96 10.84 6.28
N GLY A 196 -4.04 10.85 7.06
CA GLY A 196 -4.49 12.02 7.82
C GLY A 196 -4.74 13.25 6.93
N ARG A 197 -5.33 13.05 5.75
CA ARG A 197 -5.59 14.12 4.79
C ARG A 197 -7.03 14.09 4.27
N GLY A 198 -7.43 15.17 3.60
CA GLY A 198 -8.75 15.27 2.96
C GLY A 198 -8.98 14.18 1.90
N PRO A 199 -10.24 14.04 1.44
CA PRO A 199 -10.64 12.99 0.51
C PRO A 199 -9.77 12.92 -0.74
N ILE A 200 -9.38 11.71 -1.12
CA ILE A 200 -8.68 11.44 -2.38
C ILE A 200 -9.74 11.02 -3.40
N ARG A 201 -9.83 11.76 -4.50
CA ARG A 201 -10.78 11.43 -5.57
C ARG A 201 -10.14 10.48 -6.57
N PRO A 202 -10.73 9.31 -6.86
CA PRO A 202 -10.29 8.45 -7.93
C PRO A 202 -10.40 9.13 -9.30
N GLY A 203 -9.36 8.96 -10.13
CA GLY A 203 -9.41 9.33 -11.54
C GLY A 203 -9.96 8.19 -12.40
N TYR A 204 -10.54 8.52 -13.56
CA TYR A 204 -10.96 7.52 -14.54
C TYR A 204 -10.05 7.53 -15.78
N MET A 205 -9.47 6.38 -16.10
CA MET A 205 -8.60 6.20 -17.27
C MET A 205 -9.39 5.63 -18.45
N LYS A 206 -9.83 6.49 -19.37
CA LYS A 206 -10.60 6.10 -20.57
C LYS A 206 -9.92 5.01 -21.39
N SER A 207 -8.60 5.10 -21.58
CA SER A 207 -7.81 4.14 -22.36
C SER A 207 -7.87 2.69 -21.84
N SER A 208 -8.07 2.48 -20.56
CA SER A 208 -8.13 1.14 -19.93
C SER A 208 -9.49 0.79 -19.33
N GLY A 209 -10.44 1.74 -19.29
CA GLY A 209 -11.74 1.56 -18.65
C GLY A 209 -11.62 1.26 -17.14
N ARG A 210 -10.68 1.92 -16.45
CA ARG A 210 -10.39 1.66 -15.03
C ARG A 210 -10.36 2.94 -14.22
N TYR A 211 -10.78 2.84 -12.98
CA TYR A 211 -10.55 3.86 -11.96
C TYR A 211 -9.16 3.68 -11.37
N VAL A 212 -8.53 4.78 -10.98
CA VAL A 212 -7.19 4.81 -10.41
C VAL A 212 -7.14 5.78 -9.25
N VAL A 213 -6.47 5.38 -8.19
CA VAL A 213 -6.11 6.23 -7.06
C VAL A 213 -4.66 5.99 -6.68
N GLU A 214 -3.95 7.06 -6.44
CA GLU A 214 -2.54 7.03 -6.06
C GLU A 214 -2.27 8.04 -4.94
N ALA A 215 -1.37 7.67 -4.04
CA ALA A 215 -0.85 8.57 -3.03
C ALA A 215 0.64 8.31 -2.78
N ARG A 216 1.34 9.34 -2.28
CA ARG A 216 2.75 9.23 -1.90
C ARG A 216 2.89 9.06 -0.40
N SER A 217 3.59 8.01 0.04
CA SER A 217 3.96 7.78 1.42
C SER A 217 5.18 6.86 1.51
N GLU A 218 6.29 7.38 2.00
CA GLU A 218 7.49 6.58 2.23
C GLU A 218 7.25 5.51 3.29
N THR A 219 6.53 5.83 4.36
CA THR A 219 6.22 4.90 5.45
C THR A 219 5.40 3.70 4.97
N LEU A 220 4.32 3.94 4.20
CA LEU A 220 3.54 2.84 3.63
C LEU A 220 4.33 2.07 2.56
N TYR A 221 5.20 2.73 1.82
CA TYR A 221 6.08 2.06 0.88
C TYR A 221 7.03 1.10 1.61
N GLU A 222 7.69 1.54 2.67
CA GLU A 222 8.60 0.69 3.46
C GLU A 222 7.85 -0.48 4.12
N LEU A 223 6.63 -0.27 4.59
CA LEU A 223 5.78 -1.32 5.16
C LEU A 223 5.36 -2.38 4.13
N LEU A 224 5.07 -1.95 2.90
CA LEU A 224 4.37 -2.77 1.90
C LEU A 224 5.23 -3.17 0.69
N ARG A 225 6.50 -2.73 0.63
CA ARG A 225 7.42 -3.08 -0.46
C ARG A 225 7.71 -4.58 -0.49
N LYS A 226 8.01 -5.09 -1.67
CA LYS A 226 8.38 -6.49 -1.85
C LYS A 226 9.90 -6.70 -1.65
N PRO A 227 10.31 -7.86 -1.08
CA PRO A 227 9.44 -8.93 -0.56
C PRO A 227 8.64 -8.45 0.66
N VAL A 228 7.39 -8.92 0.77
CA VAL A 228 6.52 -8.52 1.88
C VAL A 228 6.93 -9.25 3.15
N ASP A 229 7.16 -8.50 4.21
CA ASP A 229 7.37 -9.02 5.55
C ASP A 229 6.02 -9.21 6.25
N LEU A 230 5.48 -10.44 6.23
CA LEU A 230 4.20 -10.74 6.86
C LEU A 230 4.24 -10.55 8.38
N ASP A 231 5.36 -10.84 9.04
CA ASP A 231 5.49 -10.65 10.49
C ASP A 231 5.47 -9.17 10.85
N GLY A 232 6.09 -8.33 10.05
CA GLY A 232 6.03 -6.87 10.20
C GLY A 232 4.63 -6.28 9.99
N LEU A 233 3.71 -6.99 9.33
CA LEU A 233 2.32 -6.55 9.13
C LEU A 233 1.39 -6.97 10.28
N LYS A 234 1.70 -8.03 11.03
CA LYS A 234 0.85 -8.56 12.10
C LYS A 234 0.40 -7.51 13.12
N PRO A 235 1.26 -6.60 13.63
CA PRO A 235 0.83 -5.58 14.59
C PRO A 235 -0.31 -4.69 14.11
N TYR A 236 -0.44 -4.50 12.80
CA TYR A 236 -1.49 -3.67 12.18
C TYR A 236 -2.72 -4.47 11.81
N VAL A 237 -2.53 -5.69 11.32
CA VAL A 237 -3.62 -6.58 10.85
C VAL A 237 -4.28 -7.30 12.02
N GLU A 238 -3.49 -7.81 12.97
CA GLU A 238 -3.98 -8.63 14.08
C GLU A 238 -4.27 -7.83 15.37
N HIS A 239 -4.23 -6.50 15.29
CA HIS A 239 -4.47 -5.61 16.41
C HIS A 239 -5.82 -5.89 17.12
N CYS A 240 -6.89 -6.06 16.34
CA CYS A 240 -8.21 -6.42 16.84
C CYS A 240 -9.01 -7.14 15.75
N GLU A 241 -10.17 -7.75 16.10
CA GLU A 241 -11.01 -8.46 15.15
C GLU A 241 -11.51 -7.58 14.01
N ARG A 242 -11.77 -6.30 14.26
CA ARG A 242 -12.17 -5.34 13.22
C ARG A 242 -11.04 -5.07 12.22
N CYS A 243 -9.80 -4.98 12.70
CA CYS A 243 -8.63 -4.88 11.80
C CYS A 243 -8.46 -6.15 10.97
N VAL A 244 -8.61 -7.33 11.59
CA VAL A 244 -8.57 -8.62 10.86
C VAL A 244 -9.67 -8.65 9.79
N ALA A 245 -10.90 -8.29 10.13
CA ALA A 245 -12.02 -8.26 9.19
C ALA A 245 -11.79 -7.27 8.03
N ALA A 246 -11.27 -6.08 8.33
CA ALA A 246 -10.95 -5.07 7.33
C ALA A 246 -9.84 -5.52 6.37
N PHE A 247 -8.77 -6.13 6.88
CA PHE A 247 -7.72 -6.73 6.06
C PHE A 247 -8.30 -7.81 5.13
N LEU A 248 -9.09 -8.73 5.69
CA LEU A 248 -9.70 -9.82 4.91
C LEU A 248 -10.67 -9.28 3.85
N ARG A 249 -11.43 -8.22 4.15
CA ARG A 249 -12.29 -7.54 3.16
C ARG A 249 -11.46 -6.98 2.02
N GLY A 250 -10.44 -6.20 2.28
CA GLY A 250 -9.57 -5.64 1.25
C GLY A 250 -8.91 -6.70 0.40
N PHE A 251 -8.47 -7.80 1.00
CA PHE A 251 -7.87 -8.92 0.28
C PHE A 251 -8.91 -9.72 -0.52
N ALA A 252 -10.12 -9.93 0.02
CA ALA A 252 -11.22 -10.59 -0.69
C ALA A 252 -11.78 -9.72 -1.84
N ASP A 253 -11.85 -8.41 -1.67
CA ASP A 253 -12.19 -7.50 -2.78
C ASP A 253 -11.20 -7.64 -3.94
N SER A 254 -9.93 -7.80 -3.63
CA SER A 254 -8.86 -8.00 -4.60
C SER A 254 -8.89 -9.39 -5.23
N GLU A 255 -8.70 -10.43 -4.47
CA GLU A 255 -8.38 -11.79 -4.92
C GLU A 255 -9.55 -12.77 -4.76
N GLY A 256 -10.63 -12.33 -4.08
CA GLY A 256 -11.81 -13.16 -3.81
C GLY A 256 -12.81 -13.16 -4.97
N CYS A 257 -13.59 -14.22 -5.03
CA CYS A 257 -14.69 -14.37 -5.95
C CYS A 257 -15.87 -15.05 -5.27
N VAL A 258 -17.08 -14.69 -5.69
CA VAL A 258 -18.32 -15.43 -5.38
C VAL A 258 -18.85 -15.93 -6.70
N ASP A 259 -18.99 -17.25 -6.84
CA ASP A 259 -19.55 -17.85 -8.04
C ASP A 259 -21.10 -17.81 -8.02
N LYS A 260 -21.71 -18.30 -9.10
CA LYS A 260 -23.18 -18.34 -9.23
C LYS A 260 -23.87 -19.29 -8.22
N HIS A 261 -23.13 -20.19 -7.62
CA HIS A 261 -23.61 -21.14 -6.62
C HIS A 261 -23.32 -20.69 -5.17
N GLY A 262 -22.81 -19.46 -5.00
CA GLY A 262 -22.48 -18.90 -3.70
C GLY A 262 -21.19 -19.43 -3.07
N TYR A 263 -20.36 -20.16 -3.84
CA TYR A 263 -19.05 -20.56 -3.34
C TYR A 263 -18.11 -19.36 -3.32
N ILE A 264 -17.60 -19.06 -2.14
CA ILE A 264 -16.59 -18.03 -1.95
C ILE A 264 -15.21 -18.70 -2.04
N TYR A 265 -14.34 -18.15 -2.87
CA TYR A 265 -12.96 -18.60 -2.94
C TYR A 265 -12.00 -17.43 -3.15
N ILE A 266 -10.78 -17.61 -2.70
CA ILE A 266 -9.68 -16.65 -2.83
C ILE A 266 -8.54 -17.34 -3.57
N ILE A 267 -7.98 -16.68 -4.59
CA ILE A 267 -6.89 -17.21 -5.42
C ILE A 267 -5.68 -16.30 -5.30
N ASN A 268 -4.51 -16.87 -5.02
CA ASN A 268 -3.26 -16.13 -5.08
C ASN A 268 -2.10 -17.07 -5.46
N THR A 269 -0.99 -16.49 -5.91
CA THR A 269 0.23 -17.23 -6.23
C THR A 269 1.13 -17.47 -5.01
N ASN A 270 0.89 -16.74 -3.92
CA ASN A 270 1.64 -16.84 -2.68
C ASN A 270 0.90 -17.73 -1.68
N VAL A 271 1.42 -18.96 -1.48
CA VAL A 271 0.85 -19.96 -0.57
C VAL A 271 0.95 -19.52 0.89
N GLU A 272 2.05 -18.89 1.26
CA GLU A 272 2.27 -18.39 2.63
C GLU A 272 1.22 -17.34 2.99
N LEU A 273 0.96 -16.38 2.10
CA LEU A 273 -0.10 -15.39 2.26
C LEU A 273 -1.48 -16.03 2.36
N LEU A 274 -1.79 -17.06 1.55
CA LEU A 274 -3.06 -17.80 1.66
C LEU A 274 -3.16 -18.58 2.99
N THR A 275 -2.05 -19.11 3.49
CA THR A 275 -2.00 -19.77 4.80
C THR A 275 -2.26 -18.77 5.93
N TYR A 276 -1.68 -17.59 5.83
CA TYR A 276 -1.95 -16.49 6.75
C TYR A 276 -3.42 -16.06 6.72
N VAL A 277 -3.97 -15.85 5.53
CA VAL A 277 -5.41 -15.54 5.33
C VAL A 277 -6.31 -16.61 5.96
N LYS A 278 -5.98 -17.89 5.79
CA LYS A 278 -6.71 -19.00 6.43
C LYS A 278 -6.66 -18.91 7.96
N ALA A 279 -5.53 -18.58 8.56
CA ALA A 279 -5.41 -18.39 10.00
C ALA A 279 -6.29 -17.23 10.49
N LEU A 280 -6.30 -16.11 9.77
CA LEU A 280 -7.15 -14.96 10.10
C LEU A 280 -8.66 -15.25 9.95
N LEU A 281 -9.07 -16.01 8.92
CA LEU A 281 -10.45 -16.47 8.76
C LEU A 281 -10.88 -17.32 9.95
N LYS A 282 -10.02 -18.28 10.38
CA LYS A 282 -10.28 -19.12 11.56
C LYS A 282 -10.47 -18.27 12.82
N ARG A 283 -9.71 -17.20 13.00
CA ARG A 283 -9.85 -16.28 14.14
C ARG A 283 -11.24 -15.61 14.19
N LEU A 284 -11.87 -15.38 13.04
CA LEU A 284 -13.24 -14.86 12.95
C LEU A 284 -14.31 -15.97 12.89
N ASN A 285 -13.99 -17.20 13.27
CA ASN A 285 -14.88 -18.36 13.18
C ASN A 285 -15.42 -18.62 11.76
N ILE A 286 -14.57 -18.37 10.75
CA ILE A 286 -14.87 -18.64 9.34
C ILE A 286 -13.99 -19.79 8.87
N GLU A 287 -14.62 -20.91 8.57
CA GLU A 287 -13.90 -22.09 8.11
C GLU A 287 -13.57 -22.02 6.62
N SER A 288 -12.38 -22.45 6.29
CA SER A 288 -11.91 -22.53 4.90
C SER A 288 -11.11 -23.83 4.66
N THR A 289 -10.91 -24.14 3.40
CA THR A 289 -10.00 -25.25 3.01
C THR A 289 -8.55 -24.82 3.19
N GLY A 290 -7.62 -25.78 3.10
CA GLY A 290 -6.21 -25.45 2.83
C GLY A 290 -6.02 -24.88 1.43
N ALA A 291 -4.86 -24.28 1.19
CA ALA A 291 -4.45 -23.83 -0.14
C ALA A 291 -4.25 -25.06 -1.05
N LYS A 292 -5.00 -25.12 -2.15
CA LYS A 292 -4.91 -26.18 -3.16
C LYS A 292 -4.43 -25.58 -4.47
N LEU A 293 -3.49 -26.25 -5.13
CA LEU A 293 -3.05 -25.90 -6.47
C LEU A 293 -4.27 -25.95 -7.43
N CYS A 294 -4.53 -24.86 -8.13
CA CYS A 294 -5.65 -24.78 -9.09
C CYS A 294 -5.20 -24.54 -10.53
N ILE A 295 -4.06 -23.89 -10.75
CA ILE A 295 -3.48 -23.68 -12.07
C ILE A 295 -1.96 -23.80 -11.94
N ARG A 296 -1.34 -24.68 -12.75
CA ARG A 296 0.11 -24.85 -12.76
C ARG A 296 0.82 -23.78 -13.59
N GLN A 297 2.04 -23.46 -13.22
CA GLN A 297 2.96 -22.71 -14.07
C GLN A 297 3.06 -23.36 -15.45
N GLY A 298 3.20 -22.56 -16.50
CA GLY A 298 3.26 -23.04 -17.88
C GLY A 298 1.89 -23.32 -18.52
N THR A 299 0.79 -23.41 -17.75
CA THR A 299 -0.54 -23.61 -18.32
C THR A 299 -0.87 -22.48 -19.29
N ILE A 300 -1.23 -22.87 -20.54
CA ILE A 300 -1.66 -21.92 -21.56
C ILE A 300 -3.06 -21.43 -21.25
N MET A 301 -3.19 -20.13 -21.11
CA MET A 301 -4.46 -19.43 -20.91
C MET A 301 -4.80 -18.63 -22.15
N ARG A 302 -6.10 -18.44 -22.42
CA ARG A 302 -6.59 -17.60 -23.51
C ARG A 302 -7.37 -16.43 -22.94
N ASP A 303 -7.02 -15.22 -23.38
CA ASP A 303 -7.80 -14.04 -23.06
C ASP A 303 -9.15 -14.10 -23.78
N PRO A 304 -10.28 -14.15 -23.05
CA PRO A 304 -11.60 -14.29 -23.68
C PRO A 304 -12.00 -13.07 -24.53
N LYS A 305 -11.40 -11.91 -24.33
CA LYS A 305 -11.72 -10.69 -25.09
C LYS A 305 -10.88 -10.54 -26.34
N THR A 306 -9.58 -10.79 -26.23
CA THR A 306 -8.62 -10.58 -27.31
C THR A 306 -8.25 -11.86 -28.05
N GLY A 307 -8.62 -13.03 -27.51
CA GLY A 307 -8.21 -14.33 -28.00
C GLY A 307 -6.73 -14.66 -27.83
N LYS A 308 -5.92 -13.73 -27.33
CA LYS A 308 -4.48 -13.90 -27.17
C LYS A 308 -4.16 -14.99 -26.16
N GLN A 309 -3.25 -15.88 -26.54
CA GLN A 309 -2.75 -16.93 -25.65
C GLN A 309 -1.52 -16.45 -24.88
N TYR A 310 -1.36 -16.98 -23.66
CA TYR A 310 -0.23 -16.72 -22.79
C TYR A 310 -0.02 -17.86 -21.79
N ALA A 311 1.22 -18.13 -21.41
CA ALA A 311 1.55 -19.10 -20.38
C ALA A 311 1.51 -18.45 -18.99
N ARG A 312 1.08 -19.21 -18.00
CA ARG A 312 1.13 -18.79 -16.58
C ARG A 312 2.58 -18.78 -16.09
N ASN A 313 3.00 -17.67 -15.49
CA ASN A 313 4.37 -17.53 -14.99
C ASN A 313 4.61 -18.17 -13.62
N LYS A 314 3.53 -18.46 -12.85
CA LYS A 314 3.60 -19.06 -11.51
C LYS A 314 2.41 -19.96 -11.27
N ASP A 315 2.58 -20.91 -10.38
CA ASP A 315 1.48 -21.68 -9.81
C ASP A 315 0.45 -20.78 -9.13
N CYS A 316 -0.83 -21.12 -9.28
CA CYS A 316 -1.92 -20.46 -8.58
C CYS A 316 -2.59 -21.41 -7.61
N TYR A 317 -2.83 -20.93 -6.41
CA TYR A 317 -3.45 -21.69 -5.34
C TYR A 317 -4.79 -21.06 -4.98
N ARG A 318 -5.69 -21.88 -4.45
CA ARG A 318 -7.05 -21.48 -4.08
C ARG A 318 -7.40 -22.01 -2.70
N ILE A 319 -8.04 -21.16 -1.90
CA ILE A 319 -8.78 -21.55 -0.69
C ILE A 319 -10.27 -21.33 -0.94
N TYR A 320 -11.12 -22.21 -0.40
CA TYR A 320 -12.57 -22.06 -0.39
C TYR A 320 -13.06 -21.77 1.02
N ILE A 321 -13.95 -20.82 1.16
CA ILE A 321 -14.73 -20.64 2.38
C ILE A 321 -15.79 -21.76 2.43
N ARG A 322 -15.92 -22.43 3.57
CA ARG A 322 -16.97 -23.46 3.74
C ARG A 322 -18.33 -22.79 3.68
N THR A 323 -19.27 -23.38 2.94
CA THR A 323 -20.61 -22.79 2.72
C THR A 323 -21.38 -22.55 4.02
N ARG A 324 -21.13 -23.36 5.06
CA ARG A 324 -21.67 -23.12 6.40
C ARG A 324 -21.19 -21.83 7.06
N SER A 325 -20.03 -21.32 6.64
CA SER A 325 -19.45 -20.08 7.13
C SER A 325 -19.80 -18.85 6.27
N ASN A 326 -20.59 -18.99 5.19
CA ASN A 326 -20.92 -17.87 4.31
C ASN A 326 -21.67 -16.74 5.04
N THR A 327 -22.56 -17.08 5.98
CA THR A 327 -23.26 -16.08 6.79
C THR A 327 -22.31 -15.31 7.70
N ASN A 328 -21.37 -16.02 8.35
CA ASN A 328 -20.34 -15.39 9.18
C ASN A 328 -19.39 -14.53 8.32
N PHE A 329 -19.03 -15.01 7.14
CA PHE A 329 -18.23 -14.22 6.19
C PHE A 329 -18.95 -12.94 5.77
N HIS A 330 -20.24 -13.05 5.41
CA HIS A 330 -21.06 -11.89 5.05
C HIS A 330 -21.16 -10.87 6.20
N LYS A 331 -21.42 -11.33 7.42
CA LYS A 331 -21.60 -10.47 8.59
C LYS A 331 -20.31 -9.77 9.01
N ASN A 332 -19.18 -10.46 9.02
CA ASN A 332 -17.94 -9.97 9.61
C ASN A 332 -17.01 -9.33 8.58
N ILE A 333 -17.01 -9.82 7.35
CA ILE A 333 -16.08 -9.39 6.30
C ILE A 333 -16.86 -8.73 5.15
N GLY A 334 -17.69 -9.50 4.44
CA GLY A 334 -18.39 -9.04 3.24
C GLY A 334 -17.47 -8.64 2.09
N PHE A 335 -18.04 -7.93 1.12
CA PHE A 335 -17.31 -7.35 -0.01
C PHE A 335 -17.71 -5.89 -0.18
N THR A 336 -16.77 -5.03 -0.53
CA THR A 336 -17.03 -3.67 -1.00
C THR A 336 -17.56 -3.68 -2.42
N ILE A 337 -17.11 -4.64 -3.25
CA ILE A 337 -17.56 -4.78 -4.63
C ILE A 337 -19.01 -5.27 -4.66
N GLU A 338 -19.94 -4.38 -5.00
CA GLU A 338 -21.40 -4.61 -4.98
C GLU A 338 -21.81 -5.89 -5.70
N LYS A 339 -21.24 -6.19 -6.85
CA LYS A 339 -21.54 -7.41 -7.61
C LYS A 339 -21.19 -8.68 -6.82
N LYS A 340 -20.08 -8.69 -6.07
CA LYS A 340 -19.70 -9.84 -5.23
C LYS A 340 -20.60 -9.93 -4.03
N GLN A 341 -20.86 -8.80 -3.38
CA GLN A 341 -21.72 -8.69 -2.20
C GLN A 341 -23.15 -9.18 -2.50
N ARG A 342 -23.75 -8.67 -3.57
CA ARG A 342 -25.10 -9.08 -3.99
C ARG A 342 -25.22 -10.58 -4.27
N ARG A 343 -24.25 -11.19 -4.96
CA ARG A 343 -24.25 -12.64 -5.21
C ARG A 343 -24.21 -13.46 -3.91
N LEU A 344 -23.45 -13.00 -2.93
CA LEU A 344 -23.36 -13.65 -1.64
C LEU A 344 -24.70 -13.55 -0.89
N GLU A 345 -25.33 -12.38 -0.90
CA GLU A 345 -26.64 -12.14 -0.26
C GLU A 345 -27.75 -12.95 -0.91
N GLU A 346 -27.80 -13.02 -2.24
CA GLU A 346 -28.77 -13.84 -2.98
C GLU A 346 -28.64 -15.32 -2.58
N TYR A 347 -27.42 -15.83 -2.52
CA TYR A 347 -27.18 -17.21 -2.08
C TYR A 347 -27.64 -17.45 -0.63
N ILE A 348 -27.32 -16.56 0.30
CA ILE A 348 -27.72 -16.69 1.70
C ILE A 348 -29.27 -16.67 1.81
N LYS A 349 -29.92 -15.76 1.06
CA LYS A 349 -31.41 -15.70 1.02
C LYS A 349 -32.02 -16.99 0.48
N MET A 350 -31.47 -17.55 -0.61
CA MET A 350 -31.95 -18.82 -1.15
C MET A 350 -31.81 -19.97 -0.12
N LYS A 351 -30.65 -20.08 0.49
CA LYS A 351 -30.36 -21.11 1.48
C LYS A 351 -31.32 -21.03 2.69
N ASN A 352 -31.59 -19.83 3.18
CA ASN A 352 -32.50 -19.62 4.30
C ASN A 352 -33.93 -19.98 3.93
N LYS A 353 -34.41 -19.68 2.73
CA LYS A 353 -35.73 -20.11 2.23
C LYS A 353 -35.84 -21.63 2.16
N THR A 354 -34.80 -22.32 1.73
CA THR A 354 -34.75 -23.79 1.68
C THR A 354 -34.82 -24.40 3.07
N LEU A 355 -34.18 -23.80 4.05
CA LEU A 355 -34.19 -24.27 5.46
C LEU A 355 -35.50 -23.98 6.19
N SER A 356 -36.22 -22.91 5.81
CA SER A 356 -37.52 -22.53 6.42
C SER A 356 -38.73 -23.29 5.86
N GLY A 357 -38.53 -24.27 4.95
CA GLY A 357 -39.64 -25.13 4.47
C GLY A 357 -40.65 -24.44 3.56
N THR A 358 -40.44 -23.21 3.13
CA THR A 358 -41.29 -22.47 2.20
C THR A 358 -41.01 -22.85 0.75
N PHE A 359 -41.12 -24.14 0.38
CA PHE A 359 -41.40 -24.52 -1.00
C PHE A 359 -42.91 -24.34 -1.24
N PRO A 360 -43.31 -23.59 -2.27
CA PRO A 360 -44.69 -23.70 -2.73
C PRO A 360 -44.87 -25.15 -3.21
N ASN A 361 -45.84 -25.85 -2.61
CA ASN A 361 -46.30 -27.16 -3.04
C ASN A 361 -46.68 -27.12 -4.53
N GLN A 362 -45.78 -27.44 -5.40
CA GLN A 362 -46.06 -27.75 -6.81
C GLN A 362 -45.53 -29.13 -7.18
N ILE A 363 -45.84 -30.13 -6.36
CA ILE A 363 -45.81 -31.53 -6.80
C ILE A 363 -47.13 -32.19 -6.29
N SER A 364 -48.24 -31.81 -6.88
CA SER A 364 -49.46 -32.61 -6.81
C SER A 364 -50.27 -32.39 -8.09
N LYS A 365 -49.74 -32.80 -9.23
CA LYS A 365 -50.53 -33.06 -10.45
C LYS A 365 -49.63 -33.78 -11.47
N LEU A 366 -49.30 -35.03 -11.21
CA LEU A 366 -48.98 -36.04 -12.19
C LEU A 366 -49.13 -37.41 -11.50
N ALA A 367 -50.38 -37.74 -11.21
CA ALA A 367 -50.84 -39.10 -11.03
C ALA A 367 -52.12 -39.20 -11.84
N PHE A 368 -51.95 -39.67 -13.04
CA PHE A 368 -52.88 -40.56 -13.79
C PHE A 368 -52.24 -40.84 -15.15
#